data_fbb3d78eb615b84548fe1ed2048f0880
#
_entry.id   fbb3d78eb615b84548fe1ed2048f0880
#
_cell.length_a   1.000
_cell.length_b   1.000
_cell.length_c   1.000
_cell.angle_alpha   90.00
_cell.angle_beta   90.00
_cell.angle_gamma   90.00
#
_symmetry.space_group_name_H-M   'P 1'
#
loop_
_entity.id
_entity.type
_entity.pdbx_description
1 polymer ?
#
loop_
_entity_poly.entity_id
_entity_poly.type
_entity_poly.pdbx_seq_one_letter_code
_entity_poly.pdbx_strand_id
1 'polypeptide(L)'
;MPSQDRGPVSRVARESAKRLLRTYGELTAGWRQRGPEFVIIGAKRGGSTSLYNYVLEHPGIAPLFPSRQHIKGIRYYDNRYALGPNWYRSHFPIENPGRPAIRPLICGEASPYYLFHPLAAERLARDFPDVRVIVFLRDPVERAYSHFKERTHHDGETLSFEEALAAEESRLRGEAERIVAEPGYLSAEHEHHSYLAQGRYLDMLPRWFGLFPREQFHIGVSEEFYTDPDRHVNDVWKFLGLPPHRLQSRVRHNYLPAAEMAPDTHVRLRDALVDHNRALSDLLGRPLPWPAGPESIR
;
A
#
# COMPACT_ATOMS: atom_id res chain seq x y z
N MET A 1 10.50 25.66 -7.08
CA MET A 1 9.66 26.85 -6.85
C MET A 1 9.08 26.75 -5.45
N PRO A 2 9.23 27.76 -4.58
CA PRO A 2 8.75 27.69 -3.20
C PRO A 2 7.23 27.67 -3.19
N SER A 3 6.65 26.81 -2.36
CA SER A 3 5.22 26.71 -2.07
C SER A 3 4.75 28.04 -1.49
N GLN A 4 3.91 28.76 -2.24
CA GLN A 4 3.23 29.95 -1.73
C GLN A 4 2.39 29.55 -0.52
N ASP A 5 2.76 30.06 0.61
CA ASP A 5 2.01 30.02 1.87
C ASP A 5 0.66 30.72 1.67
N ARG A 6 -0.38 29.92 1.42
CA ARG A 6 -1.74 30.41 1.22
C ARG A 6 -2.39 30.58 2.57
N GLY A 7 -2.58 31.83 3.00
CA GLY A 7 -3.02 32.28 4.31
C GLY A 7 -4.22 31.54 4.97
N PRO A 8 -4.52 31.83 6.24
CA PRO A 8 -5.46 31.08 7.11
C PRO A 8 -6.89 30.95 6.52
N VAL A 9 -7.38 31.95 5.81
CA VAL A 9 -8.71 31.92 5.16
C VAL A 9 -8.81 30.81 4.11
N SER A 10 -7.73 30.54 3.36
CA SER A 10 -7.70 29.46 2.38
C SER A 10 -7.68 28.08 3.01
N ARG A 11 -7.17 27.94 4.22
CA ARG A 11 -7.15 26.68 4.99
C ARG A 11 -8.54 26.32 5.52
N VAL A 12 -9.23 27.28 6.14
CA VAL A 12 -10.61 27.09 6.63
C VAL A 12 -11.59 26.78 5.51
N ALA A 13 -11.52 27.53 4.40
CA ALA A 13 -12.36 27.27 3.25
C ALA A 13 -12.15 25.88 2.63
N ARG A 14 -10.89 25.40 2.59
CA ARG A 14 -10.58 24.04 2.13
C ARG A 14 -11.11 22.97 3.08
N GLU A 15 -10.98 23.15 4.38
CA GLU A 15 -11.51 22.20 5.36
C GLU A 15 -13.03 22.15 5.32
N SER A 16 -13.69 23.30 5.16
CA SER A 16 -15.14 23.37 4.99
C SER A 16 -15.59 22.68 3.69
N ALA A 17 -14.90 22.92 2.58
CA ALA A 17 -15.17 22.24 1.32
C ALA A 17 -14.95 20.72 1.42
N LYS A 18 -13.90 20.27 2.10
CA LYS A 18 -13.68 18.84 2.37
C LYS A 18 -14.81 18.23 3.19
N ARG A 19 -15.28 18.92 4.22
CA ARG A 19 -16.42 18.47 5.05
C ARG A 19 -17.70 18.35 4.22
N LEU A 20 -18.03 19.35 3.40
CA LEU A 20 -19.20 19.33 2.52
C LEU A 20 -19.14 18.18 1.51
N LEU A 21 -18.00 17.99 0.86
CA LEU A 21 -17.79 16.88 -0.08
C LEU A 21 -17.91 15.52 0.63
N ARG A 22 -17.44 15.42 1.86
CA ARG A 22 -17.56 14.21 2.67
C ARG A 22 -19.02 13.92 3.03
N THR A 23 -19.74 14.91 3.56
CA THR A 23 -21.18 14.78 3.86
C THR A 23 -21.98 14.40 2.60
N TYR A 24 -21.69 15.04 1.47
CA TYR A 24 -22.31 14.65 0.18
C TYR A 24 -21.95 13.20 -0.19
N GLY A 25 -20.71 12.79 0.00
CA GLY A 25 -20.26 11.42 -0.23
C GLY A 25 -21.04 10.42 0.62
N GLU A 26 -21.21 10.71 1.91
CA GLU A 26 -21.94 9.84 2.86
C GLU A 26 -23.44 9.76 2.52
N LEU A 27 -24.07 10.88 2.21
CA LEU A 27 -25.48 10.94 1.80
C LEU A 27 -25.73 10.19 0.49
N THR A 28 -24.76 10.14 -0.40
CA THR A 28 -24.88 9.44 -1.70
C THR A 28 -24.28 8.02 -1.66
N ALA A 29 -23.88 7.51 -0.51
CA ALA A 29 -23.21 6.22 -0.39
C ALA A 29 -24.03 5.05 -0.94
N GLY A 30 -25.36 5.09 -0.84
CA GLY A 30 -26.25 4.09 -1.40
C GLY A 30 -26.31 4.04 -2.94
N TRP A 31 -25.87 5.10 -3.61
CA TRP A 31 -25.83 5.24 -5.09
C TRP A 31 -24.39 5.11 -5.64
N ARG A 32 -23.40 4.90 -4.76
CA ARG A 32 -22.01 4.75 -5.14
C ARG A 32 -21.72 3.31 -5.49
N GLN A 33 -20.65 3.13 -6.23
CA GLN A 33 -20.09 1.81 -6.47
C GLN A 33 -19.99 1.04 -5.14
N ARG A 34 -20.37 -0.23 -5.15
CA ARG A 34 -20.53 -1.03 -3.92
C ARG A 34 -19.24 -1.24 -3.14
N GLY A 35 -18.09 -0.94 -3.76
CA GLY A 35 -16.77 -1.06 -3.14
C GLY A 35 -15.66 -1.14 -4.18
N PRO A 36 -14.45 -1.50 -3.76
CA PRO A 36 -13.32 -1.67 -4.68
C PRO A 36 -13.43 -2.97 -5.47
N GLU A 37 -13.10 -2.95 -6.75
CA GLU A 37 -12.80 -4.15 -7.52
C GLU A 37 -11.36 -4.61 -7.32
N PHE A 38 -10.47 -3.72 -6.88
CA PHE A 38 -9.11 -4.08 -6.49
C PHE A 38 -8.59 -3.26 -5.31
N VAL A 39 -7.67 -3.84 -4.54
CA VAL A 39 -6.97 -3.16 -3.46
C VAL A 39 -5.47 -3.46 -3.54
N ILE A 40 -4.65 -2.41 -3.57
CA ILE A 40 -3.20 -2.54 -3.44
C ILE A 40 -2.87 -2.52 -1.94
N ILE A 41 -2.61 -3.71 -1.39
CA ILE A 41 -2.44 -3.91 0.06
C ILE A 41 -1.02 -3.66 0.57
N GLY A 42 -0.03 -3.58 -0.32
CA GLY A 42 1.39 -3.46 0.07
C GLY A 42 2.36 -3.55 -1.10
N ALA A 43 3.63 -3.60 -0.75
CA ALA A 43 4.19 -3.36 0.58
C ALA A 43 4.39 -1.84 0.82
N LYS A 44 4.34 -1.42 2.07
CA LYS A 44 4.75 -0.05 2.43
C LYS A 44 6.22 0.15 2.00
N ARG A 45 6.51 1.21 1.25
CA ARG A 45 7.80 1.48 0.57
C ARG A 45 8.15 0.53 -0.59
N GLY A 46 7.22 -0.30 -1.04
CA GLY A 46 7.33 -1.18 -2.21
C GLY A 46 6.83 -0.55 -3.53
N GLY A 47 6.75 0.76 -3.66
CA GLY A 47 6.36 1.42 -4.92
C GLY A 47 4.85 1.55 -5.16
N SER A 48 4.01 1.21 -4.17
CA SER A 48 2.54 1.26 -4.27
C SER A 48 1.96 2.62 -4.72
N THR A 49 2.68 3.74 -4.53
CA THR A 49 2.24 5.05 -5.00
C THR A 49 2.44 5.22 -6.51
N SER A 50 3.61 4.82 -7.02
CA SER A 50 3.87 4.84 -8.47
C SER A 50 2.92 3.88 -9.18
N LEU A 51 2.79 2.66 -8.66
CA LEU A 51 1.87 1.66 -9.19
C LEU A 51 0.43 2.17 -9.28
N TYR A 52 -0.11 2.72 -8.19
CA TYR A 52 -1.48 3.22 -8.17
C TYR A 52 -1.70 4.34 -9.19
N ASN A 53 -0.77 5.31 -9.28
CA ASN A 53 -0.86 6.39 -10.26
C ASN A 53 -0.81 5.87 -11.70
N TYR A 54 0.05 4.88 -11.98
CA TYR A 54 0.14 4.28 -13.31
C TYR A 54 -1.12 3.47 -13.64
N VAL A 55 -1.64 2.71 -12.68
CA VAL A 55 -2.88 1.96 -12.85
C VAL A 55 -4.05 2.88 -13.21
N LEU A 56 -4.12 4.07 -12.62
CA LEU A 56 -5.14 5.09 -12.93
C LEU A 56 -5.03 5.72 -14.33
N GLU A 57 -3.93 5.52 -15.06
CA GLU A 57 -3.83 6.02 -16.44
C GLU A 57 -4.72 5.25 -17.42
N HIS A 58 -5.20 4.07 -17.04
CA HIS A 58 -6.10 3.30 -17.88
C HIS A 58 -7.52 3.90 -17.94
N PRO A 59 -8.09 4.16 -19.13
CA PRO A 59 -9.40 4.79 -19.26
C PRO A 59 -10.57 3.97 -18.71
N GLY A 60 -10.36 2.69 -18.41
CA GLY A 60 -11.31 1.80 -17.76
C GLY A 60 -11.28 1.86 -16.24
N ILE A 61 -10.43 2.70 -15.64
CA ILE A 61 -10.31 2.82 -14.19
C ILE A 61 -10.74 4.21 -13.73
N ALA A 62 -11.65 4.24 -12.77
CA ALA A 62 -12.09 5.48 -12.15
C ALA A 62 -11.26 5.81 -10.91
N PRO A 63 -10.85 7.07 -10.73
CA PRO A 63 -10.20 7.51 -9.50
C PRO A 63 -11.20 7.54 -8.33
N LEU A 64 -10.67 7.47 -7.11
CA LEU A 64 -11.47 7.67 -5.90
C LEU A 64 -12.09 9.07 -5.85
N PHE A 65 -13.25 9.16 -5.21
CA PHE A 65 -13.94 10.43 -4.98
C PHE A 65 -13.43 11.13 -3.70
N PRO A 66 -13.26 12.45 -3.70
CA PRO A 66 -13.33 13.33 -4.87
C PRO A 66 -12.04 13.27 -5.70
N SER A 67 -12.19 13.03 -7.00
CA SER A 67 -11.06 12.76 -7.93
C SER A 67 -9.99 13.86 -7.96
N ARG A 68 -10.39 15.11 -7.73
CA ARG A 68 -9.46 16.28 -7.69
C ARG A 68 -8.51 16.27 -6.49
N GLN A 69 -8.75 15.44 -5.47
CA GLN A 69 -7.89 15.37 -4.27
C GLN A 69 -6.78 14.34 -4.37
N HIS A 70 -6.70 13.60 -5.48
CA HIS A 70 -5.70 12.54 -5.70
C HIS A 70 -5.58 11.58 -4.50
N ILE A 71 -6.73 11.17 -3.96
CA ILE A 71 -6.78 10.21 -2.86
C ILE A 71 -6.24 8.89 -3.41
N LYS A 72 -5.22 8.34 -2.74
CA LYS A 72 -4.63 7.05 -3.07
C LYS A 72 -5.19 5.94 -2.18
N GLY A 73 -5.10 6.13 -0.86
CA GLY A 73 -5.49 5.14 0.14
C GLY A 73 -6.54 5.67 1.10
N ILE A 74 -7.60 4.90 1.27
CA ILE A 74 -8.70 5.25 2.17
C ILE A 74 -8.33 4.92 3.61
N ARG A 75 -7.49 3.89 3.81
CA ARG A 75 -7.03 3.42 5.12
C ARG A 75 -8.20 3.00 6.03
N TYR A 76 -9.21 2.37 5.42
CA TYR A 76 -10.41 1.95 6.14
C TYR A 76 -10.13 0.74 7.02
N TYR A 77 -9.52 -0.31 6.47
CA TYR A 77 -9.33 -1.59 7.16
C TYR A 77 -8.25 -1.56 8.23
N ASP A 78 -7.39 -0.55 8.24
CA ASP A 78 -6.41 -0.32 9.30
C ASP A 78 -6.89 0.72 10.33
N ASN A 79 -7.07 2.00 9.93
CA ASN A 79 -7.20 3.11 10.87
C ASN A 79 -8.63 3.66 11.00
N ARG A 80 -9.57 3.30 10.10
CA ARG A 80 -10.87 3.99 10.01
C ARG A 80 -12.06 3.05 10.00
N TYR A 81 -11.85 1.81 10.40
CA TYR A 81 -12.87 0.78 10.37
C TYR A 81 -14.11 1.15 11.19
N ALA A 82 -13.92 1.83 12.33
CA ALA A 82 -15.00 2.33 13.19
C ALA A 82 -15.92 3.38 12.53
N LEU A 83 -15.50 3.99 11.40
CA LEU A 83 -16.34 4.95 10.67
C LEU A 83 -17.46 4.28 9.86
N GLY A 84 -17.42 2.96 9.73
CA GLY A 84 -18.47 2.16 9.11
C GLY A 84 -18.43 2.10 7.58
N PRO A 85 -19.16 1.15 6.99
CA PRO A 85 -19.09 0.83 5.56
C PRO A 85 -19.59 1.96 4.66
N ASN A 86 -20.53 2.78 5.11
CA ASN A 86 -21.03 3.90 4.31
C ASN A 86 -19.95 4.99 4.15
N TRP A 87 -19.14 5.20 5.21
CA TRP A 87 -17.99 6.08 5.12
C TRP A 87 -16.97 5.57 4.10
N TYR A 88 -16.69 4.26 4.08
CA TYR A 88 -15.80 3.67 3.08
C TYR A 88 -16.34 3.83 1.67
N ARG A 89 -17.61 3.46 1.44
CA ARG A 89 -18.28 3.58 0.14
C ARG A 89 -18.34 5.01 -0.37
N SER A 90 -18.37 6.01 0.51
CA SER A 90 -18.38 7.42 0.13
C SER A 90 -17.17 7.87 -0.70
N HIS A 91 -16.10 7.06 -0.72
CA HIS A 91 -14.89 7.34 -1.49
C HIS A 91 -14.90 6.76 -2.91
N PHE A 92 -15.92 5.99 -3.27
CA PHE A 92 -16.02 5.41 -4.60
C PHE A 92 -16.90 6.25 -5.53
N PRO A 93 -16.77 6.11 -6.87
CA PRO A 93 -17.60 6.83 -7.83
C PRO A 93 -19.10 6.54 -7.63
N ILE A 94 -19.96 7.45 -8.09
CA ILE A 94 -21.40 7.23 -8.12
C ILE A 94 -21.71 6.37 -9.35
N GLU A 95 -22.41 5.26 -9.13
CA GLU A 95 -23.06 4.53 -10.20
C GLU A 95 -24.32 5.30 -10.59
N ASN A 96 -24.45 5.65 -11.86
CA ASN A 96 -25.66 6.28 -12.37
C ASN A 96 -26.54 5.23 -13.07
N PRO A 97 -27.60 4.72 -12.43
CA PRO A 97 -28.46 3.70 -13.02
C PRO A 97 -29.16 4.16 -14.31
N GLY A 98 -29.33 5.49 -14.49
CA GLY A 98 -29.94 6.09 -15.67
C GLY A 98 -28.99 6.36 -16.84
N ARG A 99 -27.69 6.17 -16.63
CA ARG A 99 -26.65 6.26 -17.66
C ARG A 99 -25.70 5.11 -17.45
N PRO A 100 -26.01 3.91 -17.91
CA PRO A 100 -25.02 2.83 -17.89
C PRO A 100 -23.77 3.34 -18.61
N ALA A 101 -22.63 3.32 -17.91
CA ALA A 101 -21.37 3.62 -18.55
C ALA A 101 -21.23 2.72 -19.78
N ILE A 102 -20.79 3.27 -20.89
CA ILE A 102 -20.56 2.51 -22.14
C ILE A 102 -19.57 1.35 -21.87
N ARG A 103 -18.78 1.45 -20.80
CA ARG A 103 -17.99 0.38 -20.17
C ARG A 103 -18.08 0.54 -18.66
N PRO A 104 -18.29 -0.54 -17.88
CA PRO A 104 -18.19 -0.47 -16.43
C PRO A 104 -16.77 -0.02 -16.07
N LEU A 105 -16.66 1.10 -15.37
CA LEU A 105 -15.37 1.55 -14.82
C LEU A 105 -15.10 0.77 -13.54
N ILE A 106 -13.93 0.19 -13.43
CA ILE A 106 -13.46 -0.40 -12.18
C ILE A 106 -12.80 0.68 -11.31
N CYS A 107 -12.85 0.50 -10.01
CA CYS A 107 -12.26 1.41 -9.05
C CYS A 107 -11.56 0.62 -7.94
N GLY A 108 -10.50 1.19 -7.39
CA GLY A 108 -9.77 0.57 -6.29
C GLY A 108 -8.96 1.58 -5.49
N GLU A 109 -8.33 1.10 -4.45
CA GLU A 109 -7.49 1.90 -3.57
C GLU A 109 -6.12 1.29 -3.31
N ALA A 110 -5.21 2.06 -2.68
CA ALA A 110 -3.90 1.58 -2.28
C ALA A 110 -3.55 2.02 -0.86
N SER A 111 -3.75 1.12 0.09
CA SER A 111 -3.41 1.28 1.51
C SER A 111 -2.34 0.26 1.90
N PRO A 112 -1.04 0.58 1.71
CA PRO A 112 0.03 -0.42 1.77
C PRO A 112 0.33 -0.97 3.17
N TYR A 113 -0.22 -0.41 4.21
CA TYR A 113 -0.12 -0.94 5.56
C TYR A 113 -1.07 -2.12 5.81
N TYR A 114 -2.09 -2.33 4.95
CA TYR A 114 -3.01 -3.46 5.08
C TYR A 114 -2.29 -4.81 5.10
N LEU A 115 -1.24 -4.96 4.29
CA LEU A 115 -0.47 -6.21 4.24
C LEU A 115 0.01 -6.65 5.63
N PHE A 116 0.48 -5.70 6.43
CA PHE A 116 1.05 -5.96 7.76
C PHE A 116 0.02 -5.88 8.89
N HIS A 117 -1.04 -5.06 8.74
CA HIS A 117 -2.01 -4.84 9.80
C HIS A 117 -2.77 -6.11 10.17
N PRO A 118 -2.83 -6.49 11.47
CA PRO A 118 -3.32 -7.81 11.90
C PRO A 118 -4.78 -8.10 11.51
N LEU A 119 -5.65 -7.09 11.45
CA LEU A 119 -7.09 -7.26 11.17
C LEU A 119 -7.49 -6.94 9.74
N ALA A 120 -6.61 -6.35 8.90
CA ALA A 120 -7.03 -5.83 7.60
C ALA A 120 -7.48 -6.94 6.63
N ALA A 121 -6.80 -8.08 6.61
CA ALA A 121 -7.12 -9.19 5.74
C ALA A 121 -8.53 -9.76 6.01
N GLU A 122 -8.83 -10.05 7.27
CA GLU A 122 -10.15 -10.58 7.68
C GLU A 122 -11.29 -9.59 7.41
N ARG A 123 -11.07 -8.32 7.73
CA ARG A 123 -12.05 -7.25 7.47
C ARG A 123 -12.34 -7.11 5.99
N LEU A 124 -11.30 -7.11 5.14
CA LEU A 124 -11.45 -7.00 3.69
C LEU A 124 -12.14 -8.23 3.11
N ALA A 125 -11.74 -9.44 3.51
CA ALA A 125 -12.35 -10.68 3.04
C ALA A 125 -13.83 -10.79 3.41
N ARG A 126 -14.20 -10.35 4.61
CA ARG A 126 -15.60 -10.32 5.04
C ARG A 126 -16.44 -9.35 4.22
N ASP A 127 -15.92 -8.14 3.93
CA ASP A 127 -16.68 -7.08 3.30
C ASP A 127 -16.66 -7.20 1.75
N PHE A 128 -15.57 -7.73 1.17
CA PHE A 128 -15.35 -7.86 -0.28
C PHE A 128 -14.61 -9.17 -0.62
N PRO A 129 -15.28 -10.33 -0.52
CA PRO A 129 -14.63 -11.63 -0.75
C PRO A 129 -14.11 -11.84 -2.18
N ASP A 130 -14.69 -11.12 -3.16
CA ASP A 130 -14.32 -11.23 -4.58
C ASP A 130 -13.32 -10.16 -5.04
N VAL A 131 -12.79 -9.33 -4.13
CA VAL A 131 -11.87 -8.25 -4.49
C VAL A 131 -10.54 -8.79 -5.01
N ARG A 132 -10.00 -8.17 -6.05
CA ARG A 132 -8.66 -8.47 -6.54
C ARG A 132 -7.61 -7.79 -5.66
N VAL A 133 -6.67 -8.57 -5.17
CA VAL A 133 -5.62 -8.12 -4.23
C VAL A 133 -4.31 -7.95 -5.00
N ILE A 134 -3.72 -6.78 -4.90
CA ILE A 134 -2.44 -6.47 -5.55
C ILE A 134 -1.40 -6.18 -4.48
N VAL A 135 -0.23 -6.79 -4.59
CA VAL A 135 0.91 -6.51 -3.72
C VAL A 135 2.20 -6.43 -4.54
N PHE A 136 3.00 -5.40 -4.29
CA PHE A 136 4.35 -5.28 -4.85
C PHE A 136 5.34 -5.38 -3.70
N LEU A 137 6.10 -6.46 -3.72
CA LEU A 137 7.16 -6.72 -2.76
C LEU A 137 8.43 -5.99 -3.18
N ARG A 138 9.29 -5.70 -2.24
CA ARG A 138 10.60 -5.09 -2.44
C ARG A 138 11.63 -5.82 -1.61
N ASP A 139 12.90 -5.80 -2.02
CA ASP A 139 13.99 -6.28 -1.16
C ASP A 139 13.75 -5.79 0.28
N PRO A 140 13.62 -6.71 1.26
CA PRO A 140 13.25 -6.34 2.63
C PRO A 140 14.22 -5.37 3.29
N VAL A 141 15.52 -5.46 2.98
CA VAL A 141 16.56 -4.57 3.51
C VAL A 141 16.38 -3.16 2.93
N GLU A 142 16.26 -3.07 1.61
CA GLU A 142 16.02 -1.81 0.91
C GLU A 142 14.69 -1.17 1.30
N ARG A 143 13.66 -2.00 1.56
CA ARG A 143 12.38 -1.55 2.05
C ARG A 143 12.48 -0.95 3.45
N ALA A 144 13.17 -1.65 4.37
CA ALA A 144 13.36 -1.23 5.76
C ALA A 144 14.08 0.12 5.82
N TYR A 145 15.19 0.25 5.09
CA TYR A 145 15.95 1.50 5.04
C TYR A 145 15.14 2.64 4.39
N SER A 146 14.38 2.35 3.34
CA SER A 146 13.48 3.34 2.74
C SER A 146 12.38 3.80 3.71
N HIS A 147 11.90 2.91 4.58
CA HIS A 147 10.91 3.24 5.61
C HIS A 147 11.52 4.11 6.70
N PHE A 148 12.70 3.75 7.19
CA PHE A 148 13.46 4.56 8.14
C PHE A 148 13.68 5.98 7.61
N LYS A 149 14.17 6.13 6.38
CA LYS A 149 14.37 7.46 5.74
C LYS A 149 13.09 8.29 5.66
N GLU A 150 11.98 7.65 5.36
CA GLU A 150 10.68 8.35 5.34
C GLU A 150 10.31 8.85 6.73
N ARG A 151 10.55 8.04 7.78
CA ARG A 151 10.26 8.43 9.15
C ARG A 151 11.15 9.57 9.64
N THR A 152 12.45 9.49 9.39
CA THR A 152 13.41 10.55 9.71
C THR A 152 13.06 11.87 8.98
N HIS A 153 12.70 11.78 7.69
CA HIS A 153 12.31 12.96 6.90
C HIS A 153 11.07 13.69 7.45
N HIS A 154 10.18 12.99 8.12
CA HIS A 154 8.97 13.53 8.73
C HIS A 154 9.07 13.72 10.25
N ASP A 155 10.28 13.83 10.79
CA ASP A 155 10.58 13.99 12.22
C ASP A 155 9.91 12.93 13.13
N GLY A 156 9.64 11.76 12.57
CA GLY A 156 9.01 10.64 13.25
C GLY A 156 9.97 9.59 13.77
N GLU A 157 11.28 9.72 13.49
CA GLU A 157 12.36 8.90 14.02
C GLU A 157 13.57 9.77 14.32
N THR A 158 14.13 9.61 15.50
CA THR A 158 15.27 10.38 16.01
C THR A 158 16.52 9.54 16.24
N LEU A 159 16.36 8.21 16.23
CA LEU A 159 17.46 7.26 16.38
C LEU A 159 18.24 7.11 15.06
N SER A 160 19.47 6.63 15.12
CA SER A 160 20.15 6.09 13.95
C SER A 160 19.43 4.84 13.44
N PHE A 161 19.73 4.40 12.20
CA PHE A 161 19.08 3.22 11.64
C PHE A 161 19.37 1.96 12.48
N GLU A 162 20.61 1.80 12.91
CA GLU A 162 21.05 0.68 13.74
C GLU A 162 20.37 0.68 15.11
N GLU A 163 20.25 1.83 15.76
CA GLU A 163 19.53 1.97 17.04
C GLU A 163 18.04 1.71 16.86
N ALA A 164 17.44 2.21 15.77
CA ALA A 164 16.04 2.00 15.45
C ALA A 164 15.72 0.51 15.19
N LEU A 165 16.62 -0.22 14.52
CA LEU A 165 16.53 -1.67 14.35
C LEU A 165 16.65 -2.41 15.67
N ALA A 166 17.58 -2.01 16.54
CA ALA A 166 17.74 -2.62 17.85
C ALA A 166 16.52 -2.38 18.77
N ALA A 167 15.85 -1.24 18.62
CA ALA A 167 14.66 -0.89 19.37
C ALA A 167 13.37 -1.55 18.83
N GLU A 168 13.35 -2.03 17.58
CA GLU A 168 12.15 -2.49 16.89
C GLU A 168 11.39 -3.57 17.68
N GLU A 169 12.07 -4.61 18.15
CA GLU A 169 11.42 -5.70 18.89
C GLU A 169 10.70 -5.18 20.15
N SER A 170 11.37 -4.31 20.91
CA SER A 170 10.79 -3.74 22.14
C SER A 170 9.62 -2.81 21.86
N ARG A 171 9.69 -2.04 20.78
CA ARG A 171 8.61 -1.15 20.31
C ARG A 171 7.37 -1.93 19.86
N LEU A 172 7.56 -3.08 19.21
CA LEU A 172 6.45 -3.87 18.65
C LEU A 172 5.83 -4.86 19.65
N ARG A 173 6.47 -5.07 20.80
CA ARG A 173 6.03 -6.07 21.78
C ARG A 173 4.60 -5.81 22.26
N GLY A 174 3.69 -6.75 21.98
CA GLY A 174 2.28 -6.69 22.37
C GLY A 174 1.41 -5.75 21.54
N GLU A 175 1.98 -5.03 20.56
CA GLU A 175 1.22 -4.03 19.79
C GLU A 175 0.20 -4.68 18.83
N ALA A 176 0.56 -5.79 18.19
CA ALA A 176 -0.35 -6.52 17.32
C ALA A 176 -1.52 -7.12 18.09
N GLU A 177 -1.24 -7.74 19.24
CA GLU A 177 -2.25 -8.31 20.15
C GLU A 177 -3.19 -7.22 20.67
N ARG A 178 -2.64 -6.05 20.99
CA ARG A 178 -3.42 -4.92 21.45
C ARG A 178 -4.33 -4.34 20.37
N ILE A 179 -3.86 -4.25 19.11
CA ILE A 179 -4.69 -3.86 17.96
C ILE A 179 -5.87 -4.82 17.80
N VAL A 180 -5.67 -6.12 18.05
CA VAL A 180 -6.72 -7.14 17.95
C VAL A 180 -7.70 -7.04 19.13
N ALA A 181 -7.20 -6.83 20.34
CA ALA A 181 -8.00 -6.88 21.56
C ALA A 181 -8.77 -5.58 21.85
N GLU A 182 -8.24 -4.41 21.45
CA GLU A 182 -8.81 -3.11 21.78
C GLU A 182 -9.44 -2.45 20.55
N PRO A 183 -10.77 -2.45 20.38
CA PRO A 183 -11.44 -1.80 19.26
C PRO A 183 -11.08 -0.32 19.13
N GLY A 184 -10.55 0.06 17.97
CA GLY A 184 -10.17 1.44 17.68
C GLY A 184 -8.78 1.86 18.16
N TYR A 185 -8.02 0.96 18.80
CA TYR A 185 -6.62 1.23 19.11
C TYR A 185 -5.79 1.35 17.82
N LEU A 186 -4.98 2.39 17.75
CA LEU A 186 -4.07 2.68 16.64
C LEU A 186 -2.65 2.71 17.18
N SER A 187 -1.82 1.75 16.77
CA SER A 187 -0.43 1.69 17.18
C SER A 187 0.47 2.48 16.22
N ALA A 188 1.06 3.55 16.72
CA ALA A 188 2.10 4.29 16.00
C ALA A 188 3.36 3.44 15.83
N GLU A 189 3.73 2.67 16.86
CA GLU A 189 4.90 1.78 16.82
C GLU A 189 4.74 0.71 15.74
N HIS A 190 3.61 -0.01 15.74
CA HIS A 190 3.33 -1.06 14.77
C HIS A 190 3.25 -0.52 13.33
N GLU A 191 2.73 0.69 13.11
CA GLU A 191 2.64 1.25 11.77
C GLU A 191 3.94 1.88 11.28
N HIS A 192 4.67 2.56 12.16
CA HIS A 192 5.71 3.50 11.75
C HIS A 192 7.13 3.05 12.10
N HIS A 193 7.29 2.21 13.12
CA HIS A 193 8.61 1.78 13.58
C HIS A 193 8.91 0.29 13.37
N SER A 194 8.10 -0.40 12.56
CA SER A 194 8.29 -1.79 12.13
C SER A 194 9.12 -1.85 10.84
N TYR A 195 10.42 -1.60 10.99
CA TYR A 195 11.33 -1.49 9.85
C TYR A 195 11.62 -2.84 9.19
N LEU A 196 12.03 -3.86 9.92
CA LEU A 196 12.25 -5.21 9.39
C LEU A 196 10.97 -6.03 9.34
N ALA A 197 10.13 -5.91 10.37
CA ALA A 197 8.91 -6.71 10.48
C ALA A 197 7.98 -6.59 9.27
N GLN A 198 7.79 -5.38 8.72
CA GLN A 198 7.02 -5.18 7.49
C GLN A 198 7.70 -5.72 6.21
N GLY A 199 8.94 -6.15 6.28
CA GLY A 199 9.67 -6.81 5.19
C GLY A 199 9.63 -8.34 5.28
N ARG A 200 9.16 -8.90 6.39
CA ARG A 200 9.03 -10.35 6.59
C ARG A 200 7.75 -10.89 5.93
N TYR A 201 7.72 -10.86 4.61
CA TYR A 201 6.53 -11.16 3.81
C TYR A 201 6.01 -12.58 4.01
N LEU A 202 6.90 -13.53 4.30
CA LEU A 202 6.54 -14.91 4.61
C LEU A 202 5.63 -15.00 5.85
N ASP A 203 5.78 -14.10 6.80
CA ASP A 203 4.97 -14.08 8.04
C ASP A 203 3.56 -13.49 7.78
N MET A 204 3.40 -12.74 6.69
CA MET A 204 2.15 -12.03 6.37
C MET A 204 1.30 -12.70 5.29
N LEU A 205 1.93 -13.12 4.18
CA LEU A 205 1.21 -13.61 3.00
C LEU A 205 0.37 -14.87 3.26
N PRO A 206 0.77 -15.85 4.09
CA PRO A 206 -0.06 -17.02 4.36
C PRO A 206 -1.43 -16.67 4.95
N ARG A 207 -1.52 -15.66 5.81
CA ARG A 207 -2.80 -15.16 6.34
C ARG A 207 -3.72 -14.65 5.22
N TRP A 208 -3.17 -13.92 4.25
CA TRP A 208 -3.91 -13.42 3.11
C TRP A 208 -4.35 -14.56 2.18
N PHE A 209 -3.48 -15.53 1.91
CA PHE A 209 -3.78 -16.71 1.07
C PHE A 209 -4.78 -17.67 1.71
N GLY A 210 -4.91 -17.66 3.04
CA GLY A 210 -5.94 -18.41 3.75
C GLY A 210 -7.34 -17.80 3.64
N LEU A 211 -7.45 -16.53 3.23
CA LEU A 211 -8.70 -15.80 3.15
C LEU A 211 -9.17 -15.52 1.71
N PHE A 212 -8.25 -15.49 0.76
CA PHE A 212 -8.55 -15.23 -0.65
C PHE A 212 -7.89 -16.28 -1.54
N PRO A 213 -8.56 -16.77 -2.59
CA PRO A 213 -7.97 -17.66 -3.59
C PRO A 213 -6.73 -17.04 -4.26
N ARG A 214 -5.77 -17.89 -4.64
CA ARG A 214 -4.53 -17.42 -5.29
C ARG A 214 -4.76 -16.62 -6.57
N GLU A 215 -5.81 -16.94 -7.30
CA GLU A 215 -6.22 -16.30 -8.54
C GLU A 215 -6.66 -14.85 -8.34
N GLN A 216 -7.02 -14.48 -7.12
CA GLN A 216 -7.33 -13.10 -6.75
C GLN A 216 -6.10 -12.26 -6.42
N PHE A 217 -4.88 -12.84 -6.47
CA PHE A 217 -3.65 -12.11 -6.20
C PHE A 217 -2.85 -11.81 -7.46
N HIS A 218 -2.41 -10.55 -7.55
CA HIS A 218 -1.30 -10.16 -8.41
C HIS A 218 -0.11 -9.76 -7.51
N ILE A 219 0.99 -10.52 -7.61
CA ILE A 219 2.20 -10.30 -6.81
C ILE A 219 3.33 -9.87 -7.74
N GLY A 220 3.70 -8.62 -7.66
CA GLY A 220 4.84 -8.03 -8.37
C GLY A 220 6.05 -7.80 -7.46
N VAL A 221 7.17 -7.48 -8.07
CA VAL A 221 8.41 -7.11 -7.40
C VAL A 221 8.82 -5.71 -7.84
N SER A 222 9.14 -4.86 -6.90
CA SER A 222 9.43 -3.43 -7.13
C SER A 222 10.62 -3.21 -8.04
N GLU A 223 11.66 -4.01 -7.89
CA GLU A 223 12.87 -3.93 -8.70
C GLU A 223 12.58 -4.22 -10.17
N GLU A 224 11.80 -5.27 -10.45
CA GLU A 224 11.34 -5.61 -11.80
C GLU A 224 10.41 -4.52 -12.37
N PHE A 225 9.47 -4.06 -11.54
CA PHE A 225 8.53 -2.99 -11.91
C PHE A 225 9.24 -1.69 -12.32
N TYR A 226 10.30 -1.30 -11.61
CA TYR A 226 11.03 -0.08 -11.97
C TYR A 226 11.97 -0.28 -13.15
N THR A 227 12.33 -1.51 -13.50
CA THR A 227 13.10 -1.82 -14.70
C THR A 227 12.22 -1.76 -15.96
N ASP A 228 11.01 -2.29 -15.89
CA ASP A 228 10.05 -2.26 -17.00
C ASP A 228 8.62 -1.91 -16.51
N PRO A 229 8.34 -0.63 -16.24
CA PRO A 229 7.03 -0.21 -15.75
C PRO A 229 5.88 -0.51 -16.71
N ASP A 230 6.09 -0.39 -18.02
CA ASP A 230 5.06 -0.61 -19.03
C ASP A 230 4.56 -2.06 -19.00
N ARG A 231 5.47 -3.03 -18.96
CA ARG A 231 5.14 -4.45 -18.88
C ARG A 231 4.35 -4.73 -17.59
N HIS A 232 4.90 -4.36 -16.44
CA HIS A 232 4.30 -4.72 -15.15
C HIS A 232 2.94 -4.04 -14.91
N VAL A 233 2.73 -2.82 -15.41
CA VAL A 233 1.42 -2.16 -15.33
C VAL A 233 0.43 -2.82 -16.27
N ASN A 234 0.84 -3.25 -17.48
CA ASN A 234 -0.02 -4.01 -18.38
C ASN A 234 -0.39 -5.38 -17.80
N ASP A 235 0.51 -6.04 -17.07
CA ASP A 235 0.20 -7.29 -16.35
C ASP A 235 -0.87 -7.05 -15.28
N VAL A 236 -0.81 -5.91 -14.57
CA VAL A 236 -1.85 -5.51 -13.61
C VAL A 236 -3.17 -5.22 -14.33
N TRP A 237 -3.19 -4.46 -15.42
CA TRP A 237 -4.42 -4.19 -16.17
C TRP A 237 -5.04 -5.49 -16.71
N LYS A 238 -4.23 -6.40 -17.25
CA LYS A 238 -4.69 -7.73 -17.67
C LYS A 238 -5.30 -8.51 -16.50
N PHE A 239 -4.65 -8.53 -15.35
CA PHE A 239 -5.17 -9.13 -14.12
C PHE A 239 -6.51 -8.53 -13.71
N LEU A 240 -6.70 -7.23 -13.90
CA LEU A 240 -7.95 -6.52 -13.66
C LEU A 240 -9.01 -6.75 -14.77
N GLY A 241 -8.70 -7.54 -15.80
CA GLY A 241 -9.61 -7.81 -16.92
C GLY A 241 -9.71 -6.66 -17.93
N LEU A 242 -8.72 -5.77 -17.94
CA LEU A 242 -8.65 -4.64 -18.85
C LEU A 242 -7.74 -4.94 -20.05
N PRO A 243 -8.01 -4.36 -21.24
CA PRO A 243 -7.13 -4.48 -22.39
C PRO A 243 -5.79 -3.78 -22.14
N PRO A 244 -4.74 -4.11 -22.90
CA PRO A 244 -3.47 -3.39 -22.82
C PRO A 244 -3.64 -1.90 -23.12
N HIS A 245 -2.88 -1.07 -22.38
CA HIS A 245 -2.85 0.36 -22.58
C HIS A 245 -1.40 0.88 -22.53
N ARG A 246 -1.14 2.02 -23.16
CA ARG A 246 0.19 2.65 -23.14
C ARG A 246 0.33 3.51 -21.90
N LEU A 247 1.35 3.23 -21.09
CA LEU A 247 1.73 4.08 -19.97
C LEU A 247 2.26 5.42 -20.48
N GLN A 248 1.72 6.52 -19.98
CA GLN A 248 2.10 7.87 -20.41
C GLN A 248 3.16 8.49 -19.49
N SER A 249 3.06 8.24 -18.18
CA SER A 249 3.99 8.76 -17.18
C SER A 249 4.93 7.66 -16.67
N ARG A 250 6.20 8.02 -16.45
CA ARG A 250 7.19 7.14 -15.80
C ARG A 250 7.81 7.83 -14.58
N VAL A 251 7.06 8.70 -13.94
CA VAL A 251 7.53 9.43 -12.75
C VAL A 251 7.55 8.51 -11.55
N ARG A 252 8.74 8.27 -10.99
CA ARG A 252 8.88 7.54 -9.73
C ARG A 252 8.45 8.42 -8.57
N HIS A 253 7.30 8.09 -7.97
CA HIS A 253 6.73 8.84 -6.85
C HIS A 253 7.38 8.42 -5.52
N ASN A 254 7.46 9.37 -4.58
CA ASN A 254 7.98 9.17 -3.21
C ASN A 254 9.42 8.63 -3.17
N TYR A 255 10.24 8.97 -4.16
CA TYR A 255 11.67 8.71 -4.11
C TYR A 255 12.34 9.77 -3.22
N LEU A 256 12.98 9.31 -2.15
CA LEU A 256 13.84 10.14 -1.32
C LEU A 256 15.28 9.80 -1.67
N PRO A 257 16.03 10.73 -2.27
CA PRO A 257 17.48 10.59 -2.37
C PRO A 257 18.04 10.53 -0.95
N ALA A 258 19.00 9.68 -0.71
CA ALA A 258 19.46 9.48 0.64
C ALA A 258 20.92 9.07 0.72
N ALA A 259 21.50 9.34 1.87
CA ALA A 259 22.72 8.66 2.31
C ALA A 259 22.59 7.15 2.15
N GLU A 260 23.66 6.50 1.81
CA GLU A 260 23.72 5.03 1.71
C GLU A 260 23.71 4.42 3.11
N MET A 261 23.10 3.23 3.23
CA MET A 261 23.20 2.41 4.44
C MET A 261 24.66 2.01 4.67
N ALA A 262 25.05 1.91 5.94
CA ALA A 262 26.38 1.39 6.28
C ALA A 262 26.55 -0.02 5.67
N PRO A 263 27.67 -0.30 4.95
CA PRO A 263 27.87 -1.58 4.26
C PRO A 263 27.75 -2.80 5.18
N ASP A 264 28.32 -2.71 6.39
CA ASP A 264 28.26 -3.80 7.37
C ASP A 264 26.82 -4.07 7.84
N THR A 265 26.02 -3.03 8.04
CA THR A 265 24.58 -3.18 8.37
C THR A 265 23.83 -3.84 7.23
N HIS A 266 24.12 -3.45 5.99
CA HIS A 266 23.50 -4.03 4.81
C HIS A 266 23.80 -5.53 4.67
N VAL A 267 25.08 -5.93 4.82
CA VAL A 267 25.48 -7.34 4.78
C VAL A 267 24.78 -8.13 5.89
N ARG A 268 24.88 -7.68 7.13
CA ARG A 268 24.25 -8.33 8.28
C ARG A 268 22.75 -8.55 8.11
N LEU A 269 22.02 -7.56 7.59
CA LEU A 269 20.59 -7.68 7.37
C LEU A 269 20.24 -8.64 6.24
N ARG A 270 21.03 -8.65 5.16
CA ARG A 270 20.88 -9.61 4.08
C ARG A 270 21.07 -11.04 4.57
N ASP A 271 22.13 -11.30 5.31
CA ASP A 271 22.41 -12.63 5.87
C ASP A 271 21.27 -13.10 6.78
N ALA A 272 20.76 -12.22 7.62
CA ALA A 272 19.63 -12.52 8.51
C ALA A 272 18.32 -12.84 7.77
N LEU A 273 18.18 -12.42 6.51
CA LEU A 273 16.94 -12.60 5.73
C LEU A 273 17.07 -13.65 4.61
N VAL A 274 18.22 -14.27 4.42
CA VAL A 274 18.47 -15.24 3.34
C VAL A 274 17.44 -16.37 3.35
N ASP A 275 17.29 -17.06 4.47
CA ASP A 275 16.39 -18.21 4.59
C ASP A 275 14.93 -17.78 4.47
N HIS A 276 14.58 -16.61 5.01
CA HIS A 276 13.26 -16.03 4.84
C HIS A 276 12.94 -15.74 3.36
N ASN A 277 13.87 -15.15 2.62
CA ASN A 277 13.71 -14.85 1.20
C ASN A 277 13.65 -16.12 0.34
N ARG A 278 14.42 -17.15 0.70
CA ARG A 278 14.35 -18.46 0.04
C ARG A 278 12.98 -19.10 0.23
N ALA A 279 12.50 -19.21 1.46
CA ALA A 279 11.19 -19.77 1.76
C ALA A 279 10.05 -18.92 1.13
N LEU A 280 10.22 -17.61 1.01
CA LEU A 280 9.28 -16.76 0.29
C LEU A 280 9.28 -17.06 -1.21
N SER A 281 10.45 -17.28 -1.83
CA SER A 281 10.55 -17.70 -3.24
C SER A 281 9.81 -19.03 -3.48
N ASP A 282 9.97 -19.98 -2.57
CA ASP A 282 9.28 -21.28 -2.62
C ASP A 282 7.76 -21.09 -2.49
N LEU A 283 7.29 -20.29 -1.55
CA LEU A 283 5.86 -19.95 -1.37
C LEU A 283 5.25 -19.33 -2.62
N LEU A 284 6.03 -18.48 -3.32
CA LEU A 284 5.58 -17.78 -4.52
C LEU A 284 5.75 -18.60 -5.80
N GLY A 285 6.50 -19.71 -5.75
CA GLY A 285 6.79 -20.58 -6.90
C GLY A 285 7.68 -19.90 -7.95
N ARG A 286 8.48 -18.88 -7.55
CA ARG A 286 9.39 -18.16 -8.46
C ARG A 286 10.60 -17.60 -7.72
N PRO A 287 11.77 -17.50 -8.41
CA PRO A 287 12.91 -16.80 -7.83
C PRO A 287 12.61 -15.32 -7.63
N LEU A 288 13.16 -14.75 -6.57
CA LEU A 288 13.14 -13.32 -6.31
C LEU A 288 14.49 -12.70 -6.72
N PRO A 289 14.52 -11.47 -7.28
CA PRO A 289 15.76 -10.84 -7.76
C PRO A 289 16.61 -10.28 -6.59
N TRP A 290 16.40 -10.79 -5.39
CA TRP A 290 17.12 -10.37 -4.20
C TRP A 290 18.29 -11.33 -3.93
N PRO A 291 19.45 -10.83 -3.51
CA PRO A 291 20.61 -11.70 -3.28
C PRO A 291 20.29 -12.81 -2.27
N ALA A 292 20.63 -14.03 -2.67
CA ALA A 292 20.40 -15.25 -1.87
C ALA A 292 21.55 -15.57 -0.88
N GLY A 293 22.40 -14.59 -0.56
CA GLY A 293 23.58 -14.78 0.30
C GLY A 293 24.92 -14.57 -0.43
N PRO A 294 26.06 -14.81 0.23
CA PRO A 294 27.39 -14.45 -0.27
C PRO A 294 27.84 -15.19 -1.56
N GLU A 295 27.14 -16.20 -2.02
CA GLU A 295 27.51 -16.94 -3.24
C GLU A 295 27.05 -16.30 -4.56
N SER A 296 26.29 -15.22 -4.54
CA SER A 296 25.78 -14.56 -5.76
C SER A 296 26.66 -13.41 -6.25
N ILE A 297 27.85 -13.21 -5.67
CA ILE A 297 28.89 -12.32 -6.19
C ILE A 297 29.93 -13.18 -6.93
N ARG A 298 29.56 -13.65 -8.11
CA ARG A 298 30.54 -14.16 -9.11
C ARG A 298 30.32 -13.48 -10.45
#